data_60221c2465d08aa43328fd2e3a939602
#
_entry.id   60221c2465d08aa43328fd2e3a939602
#
_cell.length_a   1.000
_cell.length_b   1.000
_cell.length_c   1.000
_cell.angle_alpha   90.00
_cell.angle_beta   90.00
_cell.angle_gamma   90.00
#
_symmetry.space_group_name_H-M   'P 1'
#
loop_
_entity.id
_entity.type
_entity.pdbx_description
1 polymer ?
#
loop_
_entity_poly.entity_id
_entity_poly.type
_entity_poly.pdbx_seq_one_letter_code
_entity_poly.pdbx_strand_id
1 'polypeptide(L)'
;MLCEMPPTTAAAPTTTRDALLDAGVAVADAHGLAGLSVNRVVAAAGVAKGTFYVHFRDRTAFLDALHERFHGQVELAVAAATAGTPPGAERIRRAAEAYLDVCLVNRAVKALALEARSDPSLIASMAARHDRFATAAIPSLRAMGWADAPATAQLVAAMTAEIAIRELDAGRRLPASRRALRRFLAA
;
A
#
# COMPACT_ATOMS: atom_id res chain seq x y z
N MET A 1 29.34 -2.91 -37.77
CA MET A 1 29.04 -3.64 -36.54
C MET A 1 27.86 -2.91 -35.87
N LEU A 2 26.64 -3.29 -36.27
CA LEU A 2 25.39 -2.67 -35.81
C LEU A 2 25.06 -3.30 -34.46
N CYS A 3 25.02 -2.47 -33.41
CA CYS A 3 24.61 -2.86 -32.06
C CYS A 3 23.10 -2.96 -32.05
N GLU A 4 22.56 -4.15 -32.01
CA GLU A 4 21.14 -4.44 -31.86
C GLU A 4 20.71 -4.04 -30.44
N MET A 5 19.85 -3.02 -30.34
CA MET A 5 19.17 -2.68 -29.08
C MET A 5 18.20 -3.81 -28.74
N PRO A 6 18.15 -4.28 -27.47
CA PRO A 6 17.18 -5.27 -27.05
C PRO A 6 15.76 -4.68 -27.14
N PRO A 7 14.74 -5.51 -27.44
CA PRO A 7 13.36 -5.04 -27.57
C PRO A 7 12.86 -4.49 -26.22
N THR A 8 12.37 -3.28 -26.22
CA THR A 8 11.62 -2.68 -25.12
C THR A 8 10.47 -3.60 -24.79
N THR A 9 10.44 -4.17 -23.59
CA THR A 9 9.33 -4.98 -23.08
C THR A 9 8.07 -4.10 -23.14
N ALA A 10 7.19 -4.37 -24.11
CA ALA A 10 5.91 -3.69 -24.21
C ALA A 10 5.12 -3.96 -22.93
N ALA A 11 4.75 -2.89 -22.22
CA ALA A 11 3.86 -2.98 -21.06
C ALA A 11 2.55 -3.67 -21.52
N ALA A 12 2.05 -4.62 -20.73
CA ALA A 12 0.77 -5.27 -21.02
C ALA A 12 -0.32 -4.20 -21.24
N PRO A 13 -1.26 -4.40 -22.17
CA PRO A 13 -2.28 -3.40 -22.46
C PRO A 13 -3.06 -3.09 -21.19
N THR A 14 -3.07 -1.81 -20.81
CA THR A 14 -3.80 -1.31 -19.62
C THR A 14 -5.29 -1.54 -19.86
N THR A 15 -5.93 -2.29 -18.99
CA THR A 15 -7.38 -2.52 -19.09
C THR A 15 -8.15 -1.24 -18.78
N THR A 16 -9.41 -1.14 -19.25
CA THR A 16 -10.28 0.00 -18.89
C THR A 16 -10.46 0.12 -17.36
N ARG A 17 -10.49 -1.02 -16.66
CA ARG A 17 -10.54 -1.06 -15.20
C ARG A 17 -9.28 -0.43 -14.60
N ASP A 18 -8.10 -0.74 -15.12
CA ASP A 18 -6.85 -0.16 -14.65
C ASP A 18 -6.78 1.34 -14.94
N ALA A 19 -7.22 1.78 -16.12
CA ALA A 19 -7.29 3.20 -16.47
C ALA A 19 -8.21 3.98 -15.51
N LEU A 20 -9.33 3.41 -15.08
CA LEU A 20 -10.21 4.00 -14.07
C LEU A 20 -9.51 4.08 -12.70
N LEU A 21 -8.77 3.06 -12.30
CA LEU A 21 -8.01 3.06 -11.04
C LEU A 21 -6.85 4.09 -11.08
N ASP A 22 -6.15 4.21 -12.21
CA ASP A 22 -5.10 5.23 -12.40
C ASP A 22 -5.68 6.66 -12.32
N ALA A 23 -6.80 6.88 -13.00
CA ALA A 23 -7.53 8.13 -12.92
C ALA A 23 -7.99 8.46 -11.49
N GLY A 24 -8.42 7.42 -10.74
CA GLY A 24 -8.80 7.56 -9.33
C GLY A 24 -7.64 8.03 -8.45
N VAL A 25 -6.44 7.47 -8.65
CA VAL A 25 -5.23 7.92 -7.94
C VAL A 25 -4.93 9.38 -8.27
N ALA A 26 -4.94 9.76 -9.55
CA ALA A 26 -4.67 11.13 -10.00
C ALA A 26 -5.70 12.14 -9.43
N VAL A 27 -6.99 11.78 -9.42
CA VAL A 27 -8.05 12.62 -8.81
C VAL A 27 -7.88 12.74 -7.31
N ALA A 28 -7.49 11.66 -6.63
CA ALA A 28 -7.23 11.67 -5.20
C ALA A 28 -6.01 12.54 -4.83
N ASP A 29 -4.94 12.49 -5.62
CA ASP A 29 -3.77 13.35 -5.45
C ASP A 29 -4.13 14.84 -5.58
N ALA A 30 -4.97 15.18 -6.55
CA ALA A 30 -5.33 16.56 -6.83
C ALA A 30 -6.40 17.13 -5.88
N HIS A 31 -7.31 16.29 -5.38
CA HIS A 31 -8.56 16.76 -4.73
C HIS A 31 -8.90 16.06 -3.40
N GLY A 32 -8.07 15.12 -2.93
CA GLY A 32 -8.36 14.30 -1.75
C GLY A 32 -9.57 13.38 -1.92
N LEU A 33 -9.97 12.68 -0.85
CA LEU A 33 -11.13 11.77 -0.86
C LEU A 33 -12.46 12.50 -1.10
N ALA A 34 -12.62 13.68 -0.51
CA ALA A 34 -13.84 14.50 -0.70
C ALA A 34 -14.06 14.87 -2.18
N GLY A 35 -12.95 15.03 -2.92
CA GLY A 35 -12.98 15.31 -4.35
C GLY A 35 -13.13 14.09 -5.26
N LEU A 36 -12.96 12.87 -4.73
CA LEU A 36 -13.00 11.63 -5.50
C LEU A 36 -14.45 11.24 -5.81
N SER A 37 -15.00 11.76 -6.90
CA SER A 37 -16.33 11.44 -7.40
C SER A 37 -16.26 10.61 -8.69
N VAL A 38 -17.29 9.80 -8.95
CA VAL A 38 -17.40 9.00 -10.19
C VAL A 38 -17.26 9.91 -11.42
N ASN A 39 -17.89 11.08 -11.42
CA ASN A 39 -17.83 12.00 -12.55
C ASN A 39 -16.40 12.49 -12.83
N ARG A 40 -15.61 12.81 -11.80
CA ARG A 40 -14.21 13.22 -11.97
C ARG A 40 -13.34 12.07 -12.43
N VAL A 41 -13.55 10.87 -11.88
CA VAL A 41 -12.77 9.68 -12.27
C VAL A 41 -12.99 9.35 -13.75
N VAL A 42 -14.26 9.32 -14.22
CA VAL A 42 -14.53 9.00 -15.64
C VAL A 42 -14.04 10.11 -16.57
N ALA A 43 -14.14 11.37 -16.16
CA ALA A 43 -13.59 12.49 -16.92
C ALA A 43 -12.06 12.39 -17.05
N ALA A 44 -11.36 12.07 -15.95
CA ALA A 44 -9.91 11.88 -15.95
C ALA A 44 -9.47 10.64 -16.75
N ALA A 45 -10.27 9.57 -16.73
CA ALA A 45 -10.01 8.35 -17.50
C ALA A 45 -10.41 8.47 -18.99
N GLY A 46 -11.11 9.53 -19.40
CA GLY A 46 -11.58 9.70 -20.77
C GLY A 46 -12.66 8.69 -21.20
N VAL A 47 -13.49 8.21 -20.25
CA VAL A 47 -14.52 7.21 -20.52
C VAL A 47 -15.93 7.69 -20.15
N ALA A 48 -16.96 7.06 -20.71
CA ALA A 48 -18.33 7.35 -20.36
C ALA A 48 -18.67 6.88 -18.93
N LYS A 49 -19.60 7.56 -18.25
CA LYS A 49 -20.04 7.20 -16.88
C LYS A 49 -20.59 5.77 -16.79
N GLY A 50 -21.27 5.28 -17.82
CA GLY A 50 -21.75 3.90 -17.89
C GLY A 50 -20.62 2.88 -17.80
N THR A 51 -19.45 3.18 -18.39
CA THR A 51 -18.28 2.31 -18.36
C THR A 51 -17.75 2.10 -16.92
N PHE A 52 -17.86 3.11 -16.05
CA PHE A 52 -17.51 2.94 -14.66
C PHE A 52 -18.37 1.85 -14.00
N TYR A 53 -19.68 1.88 -14.23
CA TYR A 53 -20.61 0.93 -13.60
C TYR A 53 -20.54 -0.50 -14.20
N VAL A 54 -19.91 -0.66 -15.36
CA VAL A 54 -19.54 -2.00 -15.86
C VAL A 54 -18.46 -2.64 -14.99
N HIS A 55 -17.53 -1.85 -14.44
CA HIS A 55 -16.38 -2.35 -13.66
C HIS A 55 -16.58 -2.26 -12.14
N PHE A 56 -17.35 -1.29 -11.66
CA PHE A 56 -17.57 -1.03 -10.23
C PHE A 56 -19.04 -0.71 -9.99
N ARG A 57 -19.73 -1.54 -9.19
CA ARG A 57 -21.16 -1.36 -8.90
C ARG A 57 -21.50 0.01 -8.29
N ASP A 58 -20.57 0.56 -7.50
CA ASP A 58 -20.71 1.84 -6.80
C ASP A 58 -19.32 2.43 -6.44
N ARG A 59 -19.33 3.64 -5.84
CA ARG A 59 -18.12 4.32 -5.38
C ARG A 59 -17.37 3.54 -4.31
N THR A 60 -18.05 2.85 -3.41
CA THR A 60 -17.44 2.06 -2.33
C THR A 60 -16.64 0.89 -2.91
N ALA A 61 -17.22 0.15 -3.86
CA ALA A 61 -16.53 -0.92 -4.57
C ALA A 61 -15.29 -0.42 -5.33
N PHE A 62 -15.35 0.80 -5.87
CA PHE A 62 -14.21 1.44 -6.51
C PHE A 62 -13.09 1.79 -5.50
N LEU A 63 -13.46 2.36 -4.34
CA LEU A 63 -12.50 2.66 -3.27
C LEU A 63 -11.84 1.40 -2.74
N ASP A 64 -12.61 0.34 -2.54
CA ASP A 64 -12.07 -0.96 -2.11
C ASP A 64 -11.07 -1.53 -3.13
N ALA A 65 -11.36 -1.40 -4.43
CA ALA A 65 -10.46 -1.80 -5.50
C ALA A 65 -9.17 -0.96 -5.56
N LEU A 66 -9.23 0.35 -5.27
CA LEU A 66 -8.05 1.21 -5.12
C LEU A 66 -7.17 0.76 -3.95
N HIS A 67 -7.78 0.46 -2.81
CA HIS A 67 -7.07 -0.07 -1.66
C HIS A 67 -6.45 -1.44 -1.93
N GLU A 68 -7.17 -2.34 -2.58
CA GLU A 68 -6.66 -3.67 -2.94
C GLU A 68 -5.43 -3.56 -3.85
N ARG A 69 -5.50 -2.69 -4.87
CA ARG A 69 -4.35 -2.43 -5.77
C ARG A 69 -3.15 -1.88 -5.00
N PHE A 70 -3.36 -0.94 -4.07
CA PHE A 70 -2.30 -0.39 -3.23
C PHE A 70 -1.66 -1.49 -2.36
N HIS A 71 -2.47 -2.33 -1.72
CA HIS A 71 -1.97 -3.43 -0.90
C HIS A 71 -1.23 -4.47 -1.73
N GLY A 72 -1.68 -4.78 -2.94
CA GLY A 72 -0.94 -5.63 -3.88
C GLY A 72 0.45 -5.06 -4.22
N GLN A 73 0.57 -3.74 -4.41
CA GLN A 73 1.87 -3.08 -4.62
C GLN A 73 2.76 -3.20 -3.37
N VAL A 74 2.19 -3.05 -2.17
CA VAL A 74 2.92 -3.25 -0.90
C VAL A 74 3.41 -4.69 -0.80
N GLU A 75 2.56 -5.68 -1.04
CA GLU A 75 2.90 -7.11 -0.97
C GLU A 75 4.04 -7.46 -1.93
N LEU A 76 3.98 -6.98 -3.17
CA LEU A 76 5.03 -7.17 -4.17
C LEU A 76 6.36 -6.52 -3.74
N ALA A 77 6.33 -5.29 -3.24
CA ALA A 77 7.52 -4.58 -2.80
C ALA A 77 8.16 -5.26 -1.57
N VAL A 78 7.34 -5.70 -0.61
CA VAL A 78 7.80 -6.44 0.57
C VAL A 78 8.39 -7.80 0.18
N ALA A 79 7.72 -8.53 -0.72
CA ALA A 79 8.23 -9.81 -1.21
C ALA A 79 9.59 -9.65 -1.90
N ALA A 80 9.73 -8.65 -2.76
CA ALA A 80 10.99 -8.34 -3.44
C ALA A 80 12.10 -7.96 -2.43
N ALA A 81 11.80 -7.07 -1.47
CA ALA A 81 12.77 -6.61 -0.48
C ALA A 81 13.22 -7.71 0.48
N THR A 82 12.38 -8.72 0.72
CA THR A 82 12.65 -9.81 1.65
C THR A 82 13.10 -11.12 0.97
N ALA A 83 13.17 -11.14 -0.36
CA ALA A 83 13.61 -12.32 -1.12
C ALA A 83 15.00 -12.80 -0.64
N GLY A 84 15.14 -14.11 -0.42
CA GLY A 84 16.39 -14.72 0.06
C GLY A 84 16.79 -14.34 1.50
N THR A 85 16.02 -13.50 2.21
CA THR A 85 16.32 -13.14 3.60
C THR A 85 15.64 -14.14 4.54
N PRO A 86 16.39 -14.86 5.42
CA PRO A 86 15.77 -15.78 6.37
C PRO A 86 14.91 -15.05 7.40
N PRO A 87 13.98 -15.76 8.07
CA PRO A 87 13.22 -15.19 9.18
C PRO A 87 14.14 -14.59 10.26
N GLY A 88 13.81 -13.38 10.74
CA GLY A 88 14.57 -12.65 11.74
C GLY A 88 14.42 -11.12 11.63
N ALA A 89 15.18 -10.39 12.44
CA ALA A 89 15.11 -8.93 12.55
C ALA A 89 15.34 -8.22 11.19
N GLU A 90 16.31 -8.68 10.42
CA GLU A 90 16.62 -8.10 9.09
C GLU A 90 15.46 -8.22 8.12
N ARG A 91 14.77 -9.36 8.11
CA ARG A 91 13.59 -9.56 7.27
C ARG A 91 12.46 -8.61 7.62
N ILE A 92 12.16 -8.42 8.93
CA ILE A 92 11.15 -7.47 9.40
C ILE A 92 11.56 -6.04 9.04
N ARG A 93 12.83 -5.69 9.23
CA ARG A 93 13.36 -4.37 8.87
C ARG A 93 13.16 -4.06 7.39
N ARG A 94 13.54 -4.99 6.50
CA ARG A 94 13.35 -4.83 5.05
C ARG A 94 11.88 -4.71 4.67
N ALA A 95 11.02 -5.54 5.26
CA ALA A 95 9.58 -5.48 5.05
C ALA A 95 9.00 -4.13 5.46
N ALA A 96 9.35 -3.63 6.65
CA ALA A 96 8.88 -2.34 7.14
C ALA A 96 9.38 -1.17 6.27
N GLU A 97 10.64 -1.17 5.86
CA GLU A 97 11.18 -0.13 4.97
C GLU A 97 10.50 -0.13 3.60
N ALA A 98 10.30 -1.30 2.98
CA ALA A 98 9.57 -1.41 1.71
C ALA A 98 8.13 -0.91 1.83
N TYR A 99 7.41 -1.28 2.89
CA TYR A 99 6.07 -0.76 3.18
C TYR A 99 6.05 0.76 3.27
N LEU A 100 6.96 1.35 4.07
CA LEU A 100 7.03 2.79 4.27
C LEU A 100 7.35 3.52 2.96
N ASP A 101 8.22 2.98 2.13
CA ASP A 101 8.58 3.58 0.85
C ASP A 101 7.41 3.55 -0.14
N VAL A 102 6.67 2.44 -0.23
CA VAL A 102 5.44 2.37 -1.05
C VAL A 102 4.38 3.35 -0.55
N CYS A 103 4.19 3.49 0.77
CA CYS A 103 3.26 4.46 1.33
C CYS A 103 3.63 5.89 0.95
N LEU A 104 4.91 6.23 0.97
CA LEU A 104 5.38 7.58 0.66
C LEU A 104 5.22 7.93 -0.83
N VAL A 105 5.41 6.97 -1.73
CA VAL A 105 5.20 7.13 -3.17
C VAL A 105 3.70 7.23 -3.50
N ASN A 106 2.85 6.42 -2.84
CA ASN A 106 1.41 6.37 -3.08
C ASN A 106 0.63 7.20 -2.03
N ARG A 107 1.03 8.44 -1.81
CA ARG A 107 0.50 9.31 -0.74
C ARG A 107 -1.02 9.48 -0.79
N ALA A 108 -1.59 9.70 -1.98
CA ALA A 108 -3.02 9.87 -2.16
C ALA A 108 -3.81 8.64 -1.70
N VAL A 109 -3.39 7.45 -2.15
CA VAL A 109 -4.09 6.21 -1.78
C VAL A 109 -3.92 5.92 -0.29
N LYS A 110 -2.76 6.25 0.30
CA LYS A 110 -2.56 6.14 1.74
C LYS A 110 -3.45 7.11 2.52
N ALA A 111 -3.60 8.35 2.06
CA ALA A 111 -4.53 9.32 2.64
C ALA A 111 -5.98 8.84 2.55
N LEU A 112 -6.39 8.30 1.38
CA LEU A 112 -7.70 7.66 1.22
C LEU A 112 -7.93 6.54 2.25
N ALA A 113 -6.91 5.70 2.50
CA ALA A 113 -7.00 4.63 3.49
C ALA A 113 -7.21 5.17 4.92
N LEU A 114 -6.66 6.34 5.24
CA LEU A 114 -6.87 6.99 6.54
C LEU A 114 -8.28 7.57 6.68
N GLU A 115 -8.76 8.26 5.65
CA GLU A 115 -10.10 8.85 5.63
C GLU A 115 -11.19 7.76 5.61
N ALA A 116 -10.95 6.64 4.92
CA ALA A 116 -11.87 5.51 4.86
C ALA A 116 -12.05 4.77 6.21
N ARG A 117 -11.21 5.04 7.23
CA ARG A 117 -11.40 4.51 8.59
C ARG A 117 -12.71 4.95 9.25
N SER A 118 -13.31 6.03 8.77
CA SER A 118 -14.63 6.48 9.19
C SER A 118 -15.79 5.83 8.44
N ASP A 119 -15.52 5.04 7.40
CA ASP A 119 -16.54 4.33 6.61
C ASP A 119 -16.70 2.88 7.12
N PRO A 120 -17.82 2.53 7.77
CA PRO A 120 -18.04 1.19 8.32
C PRO A 120 -17.95 0.07 7.28
N SER A 121 -18.26 0.36 6.00
CA SER A 121 -18.22 -0.64 4.93
C SER A 121 -16.79 -1.05 4.54
N LEU A 122 -15.79 -0.21 4.84
CA LEU A 122 -14.38 -0.42 4.54
C LEU A 122 -13.56 -0.91 5.74
N ILE A 123 -14.06 -0.71 6.97
CA ILE A 123 -13.33 -1.06 8.20
C ILE A 123 -12.90 -2.53 8.21
N ALA A 124 -13.82 -3.44 7.90
CA ALA A 124 -13.56 -4.88 7.95
C ALA A 124 -12.47 -5.31 6.94
N SER A 125 -12.54 -4.81 5.70
CA SER A 125 -11.54 -5.13 4.68
C SER A 125 -10.18 -4.55 5.01
N MET A 126 -10.12 -3.35 5.61
CA MET A 126 -8.89 -2.73 6.07
C MET A 126 -8.27 -3.48 7.25
N ALA A 127 -9.08 -3.93 8.23
CA ALA A 127 -8.61 -4.73 9.35
C ALA A 127 -8.01 -6.06 8.87
N ALA A 128 -8.69 -6.76 7.97
CA ALA A 128 -8.20 -8.02 7.40
C ALA A 128 -6.85 -7.85 6.66
N ARG A 129 -6.65 -6.73 5.96
CA ARG A 129 -5.37 -6.42 5.30
C ARG A 129 -4.27 -6.14 6.31
N HIS A 130 -4.57 -5.39 7.37
CA HIS A 130 -3.62 -5.14 8.46
C HIS A 130 -3.19 -6.44 9.13
N ASP A 131 -4.14 -7.33 9.42
CA ASP A 131 -3.87 -8.63 10.03
C ASP A 131 -3.01 -9.54 9.15
N ARG A 132 -3.22 -9.55 7.83
CA ARG A 132 -2.35 -10.30 6.90
C ARG A 132 -0.91 -9.79 6.98
N PHE A 133 -0.71 -8.48 7.01
CA PHE A 133 0.62 -7.88 7.08
C PHE A 133 1.31 -8.20 8.42
N ALA A 134 0.59 -8.09 9.54
CA ALA A 134 1.09 -8.47 10.86
C ALA A 134 1.44 -9.96 10.91
N THR A 135 0.56 -10.84 10.41
CA THR A 135 0.77 -12.29 10.39
C THR A 135 2.05 -12.69 9.65
N ALA A 136 2.41 -11.99 8.57
CA ALA A 136 3.63 -12.24 7.82
C ALA A 136 4.93 -12.02 8.63
N ALA A 137 4.88 -11.23 9.73
CA ALA A 137 6.03 -11.01 10.60
C ALA A 137 6.23 -12.11 11.65
N ILE A 138 5.21 -12.91 11.96
CA ILE A 138 5.23 -13.92 13.05
C ILE A 138 6.40 -14.92 12.94
N PRO A 139 6.72 -15.52 11.76
CA PRO A 139 7.84 -16.43 11.66
C PRO A 139 9.18 -15.79 12.05
N SER A 140 9.36 -14.51 11.68
CA SER A 140 10.57 -13.77 12.00
C SER A 140 10.67 -13.44 13.49
N LEU A 141 9.57 -13.06 14.13
CA LEU A 141 9.51 -12.79 15.57
C LEU A 141 9.78 -14.05 16.38
N ARG A 142 9.24 -15.21 15.96
CA ARG A 142 9.55 -16.50 16.59
C ARG A 142 11.03 -16.85 16.46
N ALA A 143 11.63 -16.64 15.30
CA ALA A 143 13.06 -16.87 15.09
C ALA A 143 13.95 -15.96 15.96
N MET A 144 13.42 -14.81 16.38
CA MET A 144 14.07 -13.87 17.31
C MET A 144 13.81 -14.22 18.79
N GLY A 145 13.03 -15.26 19.09
CA GLY A 145 12.74 -15.69 20.48
C GLY A 145 11.57 -14.95 21.14
N TRP A 146 10.74 -14.18 20.41
CA TRP A 146 9.58 -13.54 20.98
C TRP A 146 8.50 -14.57 21.36
N ALA A 147 8.18 -14.68 22.66
CA ALA A 147 7.18 -15.63 23.17
C ALA A 147 5.78 -15.29 22.63
N ASP A 148 5.41 -14.01 22.67
CA ASP A 148 4.11 -13.49 22.22
C ASP A 148 4.18 -12.95 20.79
N ALA A 149 4.78 -13.72 19.86
CA ALA A 149 5.01 -13.30 18.49
C ALA A 149 3.75 -12.77 17.78
N PRO A 150 2.53 -13.34 17.94
CA PRO A 150 1.32 -12.76 17.32
C PRO A 150 0.99 -11.36 17.85
N ALA A 151 1.02 -11.15 19.17
CA ALA A 151 0.77 -9.83 19.77
C ALA A 151 1.85 -8.82 19.39
N THR A 152 3.12 -9.24 19.42
CA THR A 152 4.25 -8.41 18.98
C THR A 152 4.14 -8.03 17.51
N ALA A 153 3.66 -8.94 16.64
CA ALA A 153 3.44 -8.66 15.23
C ALA A 153 2.42 -7.53 15.02
N GLN A 154 1.33 -7.52 15.78
CA GLN A 154 0.35 -6.44 15.74
C GLN A 154 0.95 -5.09 16.16
N LEU A 155 1.77 -5.08 17.23
CA LEU A 155 2.46 -3.87 17.70
C LEU A 155 3.47 -3.35 16.66
N VAL A 156 4.26 -4.23 16.05
CA VAL A 156 5.21 -3.86 14.99
C VAL A 156 4.47 -3.28 13.78
N ALA A 157 3.38 -3.90 13.37
CA ALA A 157 2.56 -3.41 12.27
C ALA A 157 1.94 -2.04 12.61
N ALA A 158 1.44 -1.84 13.83
CA ALA A 158 0.88 -0.57 14.29
C ALA A 158 1.94 0.54 14.32
N MET A 159 3.13 0.28 14.87
CA MET A 159 4.25 1.24 14.86
C MET A 159 4.66 1.61 13.43
N THR A 160 4.73 0.63 12.53
CA THR A 160 5.09 0.87 11.13
C THR A 160 4.02 1.71 10.43
N ALA A 161 2.74 1.43 10.68
CA ALA A 161 1.63 2.21 10.14
C ALA A 161 1.63 3.66 10.65
N GLU A 162 1.93 3.87 11.95
CA GLU A 162 2.05 5.22 12.53
C GLU A 162 3.20 6.02 11.90
N ILE A 163 4.35 5.38 11.66
CA ILE A 163 5.45 6.03 10.95
C ILE A 163 5.02 6.43 9.53
N ALA A 164 4.29 5.56 8.82
CA ALA A 164 3.79 5.88 7.49
C ALA A 164 2.85 7.11 7.49
N ILE A 165 1.99 7.25 8.51
CA ILE A 165 1.12 8.42 8.68
C ILE A 165 1.95 9.68 8.87
N ARG A 166 2.91 9.64 9.78
CA ARG A 166 3.80 10.80 10.06
C ARG A 166 4.65 11.19 8.86
N GLU A 167 5.13 10.22 8.07
CA GLU A 167 5.87 10.50 6.83
C GLU A 167 4.96 11.09 5.76
N LEU A 168 3.69 10.64 5.69
CA LEU A 168 2.67 11.22 4.82
C LEU A 168 2.44 12.70 5.14
N ASP A 169 2.20 13.02 6.43
CA ASP A 169 1.96 14.39 6.91
C ASP A 169 3.17 15.29 6.66
N ALA A 170 4.38 14.77 6.95
CA ALA A 170 5.63 15.49 6.72
C ALA A 170 6.01 15.64 5.24
N GLY A 171 5.40 14.85 4.35
CA GLY A 171 5.73 14.79 2.93
C GLY A 171 7.12 14.24 2.61
N ARG A 172 7.78 13.61 3.58
CA ARG A 172 9.17 13.11 3.46
C ARG A 172 9.43 11.96 4.43
N ARG A 173 10.50 11.23 4.19
CA ARG A 173 11.01 10.23 5.15
C ARG A 173 11.35 10.88 6.50
N LEU A 174 11.07 10.16 7.58
CA LEU A 174 11.44 10.50 8.96
C LEU A 174 12.53 9.55 9.47
N PRO A 175 13.82 9.83 9.22
CA PRO A 175 14.90 8.91 9.54
C PRO A 175 15.00 8.55 11.02
N ALA A 176 14.64 9.47 11.92
CA ALA A 176 14.64 9.22 13.37
C ALA A 176 13.61 8.17 13.77
N SER A 177 12.37 8.25 13.23
CA SER A 177 11.32 7.27 13.50
C SER A 177 11.68 5.89 12.95
N ARG A 178 12.24 5.83 11.72
CA ARG A 178 12.71 4.57 11.13
C ARG A 178 13.87 3.96 11.95
N ARG A 179 14.80 4.78 12.46
CA ARG A 179 15.85 4.28 13.36
C ARG A 179 15.32 3.75 14.69
N ALA A 180 14.31 4.41 15.28
CA ALA A 180 13.67 3.95 16.51
C ALA A 180 13.02 2.58 16.33
N LEU A 181 12.27 2.38 15.24
CA LEU A 181 11.69 1.06 14.88
C LEU A 181 12.79 0.00 14.74
N ARG A 182 13.88 0.30 14.04
CA ARG A 182 15.01 -0.65 13.91
C ARG A 182 15.63 -1.04 15.25
N ARG A 183 15.79 -0.08 16.17
CA ARG A 183 16.31 -0.35 17.51
C ARG A 183 15.37 -1.24 18.32
N PHE A 184 14.06 -0.99 18.24
CA PHE A 184 13.06 -1.84 18.87
C PHE A 184 13.12 -3.29 18.38
N LEU A 185 13.35 -3.49 17.09
CA LEU A 185 13.45 -4.83 16.49
C LEU A 185 14.81 -5.52 16.75
N ALA A 186 15.81 -4.81 17.25
CA ALA A 186 17.13 -5.36 17.58
C ALA A 186 17.30 -5.68 19.08
N ALA A 187 16.34 -5.30 19.90
CA ALA A 187 16.30 -5.56 21.34
C ALA A 187 15.83 -6.98 21.62
#